data_62b2aa0475501c85ba922198f658c852
#
_entry.id   62b2aa0475501c85ba922198f658c852
#
_cell.length_a   1.000
_cell.length_b   1.000
_cell.length_c   1.000
_cell.angle_alpha   90.00
_cell.angle_beta   90.00
_cell.angle_gamma   90.00
#
_symmetry.space_group_name_H-M   'P 1'
#
loop_
_entity.id
_entity.type
_entity.pdbx_description
1 polymer ?
#
loop_
_entity_poly.entity_id
_entity_poly.type
_entity_poly.pdbx_seq_one_letter_code
_entity_poly.pdbx_strand_id
1 'polypeptide(L)'
;MKIKNNKFLVSPSDLNNFVACKYTVLNEIKYHNKEIRKSPDRANDKLWKEMGVEHEKRHYKILKEKYKKSITIKSDLNEKDRFDETVRAIQKGYDLIYHAYLIDDNLRGEADFLIKCDTKSDLGDYSYEVYDTKITRNLKPRHITQITAYSDVLGKIQKVLPEKMYLIDGSDEYHSFKTIEYIDLFNHSKKEFIKFLSNTSKEKIYPEKCSYCNLCDWKDECDKTWENDNYINLVAGSNKSQIEKLKKNKIRTVEQLSKTKLTAIDLKINAESFKKIQLQAQLQEEKRNTGEDKIVILDSDFGKGFYKLPKPDEGDVFFDIEGYPRMDRPFEYLHGLYYKDKGKLKFKDLWAKNYNKESEKNIFIELINFLEKRFVEYPNAHIYHYASYEKRAIRELATSYSSEFPKGDIVNDDLLRKEKYVDLFSIVSQSIRTSERDLSLKSIEKFYNFKRKADIVKADDSVIKYD
;
A
#
# COMPACT_ATOMS: atom_id res chain seq x y z
N MET A 1 -6.89 -17.10 10.07
CA MET A 1 -7.12 -17.80 11.36
C MET A 1 -7.91 -19.07 11.12
N LYS A 2 -7.67 -20.17 11.85
CA LYS A 2 -8.52 -21.38 11.84
C LYS A 2 -9.07 -21.63 13.24
N ILE A 3 -10.31 -22.12 13.29
CA ILE A 3 -10.98 -22.51 14.54
C ILE A 3 -11.18 -24.03 14.49
N LYS A 4 -10.57 -24.78 15.41
CA LYS A 4 -10.69 -26.22 15.48
C LYS A 4 -10.92 -26.62 16.95
N ASN A 5 -12.03 -27.34 17.22
CA ASN A 5 -12.39 -27.79 18.58
C ASN A 5 -12.34 -26.65 19.64
N ASN A 6 -12.94 -25.51 19.35
CA ASN A 6 -12.90 -24.29 20.16
C ASN A 6 -11.50 -23.73 20.47
N LYS A 7 -10.46 -24.19 19.78
CA LYS A 7 -9.10 -23.61 19.85
C LYS A 7 -8.80 -22.79 18.60
N PHE A 8 -8.17 -21.65 18.80
CA PHE A 8 -7.68 -20.80 17.72
C PHE A 8 -6.30 -21.26 17.30
N LEU A 9 -6.14 -21.58 16.03
CA LEU A 9 -4.86 -21.82 15.40
C LEU A 9 -4.56 -20.63 14.48
N VAL A 10 -3.62 -19.80 14.88
CA VAL A 10 -3.31 -18.52 14.25
C VAL A 10 -2.06 -18.63 13.37
N SER A 11 -1.97 -17.73 12.38
CA SER A 11 -0.77 -17.56 11.54
C SER A 11 -0.04 -16.26 11.91
N PRO A 12 1.21 -16.07 11.47
CA PRO A 12 1.90 -14.77 11.59
C PRO A 12 1.12 -13.62 10.93
N SER A 13 0.40 -13.89 9.84
CA SER A 13 -0.46 -12.89 9.20
C SER A 13 -1.64 -12.48 10.09
N ASP A 14 -2.25 -13.42 10.83
CA ASP A 14 -3.31 -13.11 11.78
C ASP A 14 -2.80 -12.22 12.91
N LEU A 15 -1.58 -12.49 13.42
CA LEU A 15 -0.93 -11.64 14.41
C LEU A 15 -0.64 -10.25 13.86
N ASN A 16 -0.12 -10.14 12.64
CA ASN A 16 0.11 -8.87 11.97
C ASN A 16 -1.20 -8.07 11.81
N ASN A 17 -2.29 -8.74 11.44
CA ASN A 17 -3.61 -8.14 11.34
C ASN A 17 -4.11 -7.63 12.70
N PHE A 18 -3.93 -8.41 13.77
CA PHE A 18 -4.27 -8.00 15.14
C PHE A 18 -3.51 -6.75 15.58
N VAL A 19 -2.20 -6.71 15.33
CA VAL A 19 -1.34 -5.56 15.69
C VAL A 19 -1.74 -4.32 14.88
N ALA A 20 -2.09 -4.49 13.60
CA ALA A 20 -2.52 -3.39 12.76
C ALA A 20 -3.91 -2.86 13.16
N CYS A 21 -4.85 -3.74 13.42
CA CYS A 21 -6.23 -3.41 13.78
C CYS A 21 -6.93 -4.58 14.46
N LYS A 22 -7.20 -4.47 15.76
CA LYS A 22 -7.90 -5.52 16.52
C LYS A 22 -9.28 -5.88 15.95
N TYR A 23 -9.94 -4.94 15.27
CA TYR A 23 -11.26 -5.17 14.66
C TYR A 23 -11.22 -6.20 13.52
N THR A 24 -10.06 -6.38 12.87
CA THR A 24 -9.90 -7.42 11.86
C THR A 24 -10.16 -8.81 12.42
N VAL A 25 -9.74 -9.07 13.66
CA VAL A 25 -9.93 -10.36 14.33
C VAL A 25 -11.40 -10.63 14.61
N LEU A 26 -12.15 -9.60 15.06
CA LEU A 26 -13.61 -9.74 15.26
C LEU A 26 -14.33 -10.05 13.94
N ASN A 27 -13.93 -9.39 12.86
CA ASN A 27 -14.49 -9.65 11.55
C ASN A 27 -14.11 -11.04 11.02
N GLU A 28 -12.90 -11.52 11.29
CA GLU A 28 -12.48 -12.89 10.94
C GLU A 28 -13.35 -13.92 11.67
N ILE A 29 -13.69 -13.70 12.94
CA ILE A 29 -14.61 -14.56 13.70
C ILE A 29 -16.02 -14.52 13.09
N LYS A 30 -16.56 -13.34 12.80
CA LYS A 30 -17.86 -13.17 12.13
C LYS A 30 -17.91 -13.88 10.77
N TYR A 31 -16.82 -13.81 10.02
CA TYR A 31 -16.70 -14.52 8.74
C TYR A 31 -16.76 -16.04 8.91
N HIS A 32 -16.05 -16.58 9.90
CA HIS A 32 -16.12 -18.00 10.22
C HIS A 32 -17.52 -18.43 10.65
N ASN A 33 -18.26 -17.55 11.33
CA ASN A 33 -19.66 -17.75 11.70
C ASN A 33 -20.62 -17.52 10.52
N LYS A 34 -20.13 -17.14 9.32
CA LYS A 34 -20.92 -16.82 8.11
C LYS A 34 -21.83 -15.58 8.27
N GLU A 35 -21.49 -14.67 9.19
CA GLU A 35 -22.25 -13.43 9.44
C GLU A 35 -21.90 -12.33 8.43
N ILE A 36 -20.67 -12.30 7.94
CA ILE A 36 -20.16 -11.30 6.97
C ILE A 36 -19.36 -11.97 5.85
N ARG A 37 -19.09 -11.21 4.80
CA ARG A 37 -18.24 -11.62 3.67
C ARG A 37 -16.99 -10.75 3.59
N LYS A 38 -15.91 -11.31 3.05
CA LYS A 38 -14.70 -10.53 2.70
C LYS A 38 -14.99 -9.57 1.57
N SER A 39 -14.31 -8.44 1.59
CA SER A 39 -14.24 -7.56 0.41
C SER A 39 -13.72 -8.34 -0.81
N PRO A 40 -14.19 -8.03 -2.02
CA PRO A 40 -13.65 -8.63 -3.23
C PRO A 40 -12.13 -8.44 -3.34
N ASP A 41 -11.45 -9.42 -3.94
CA ASP A 41 -10.02 -9.28 -4.28
C ASP A 41 -9.86 -8.04 -5.16
N ARG A 42 -8.82 -7.25 -4.90
CA ARG A 42 -8.45 -6.13 -5.75
C ARG A 42 -7.87 -6.65 -7.05
N ALA A 43 -8.05 -5.88 -8.13
CA ALA A 43 -7.60 -6.25 -9.45
C ALA A 43 -6.13 -6.74 -9.50
N ASN A 44 -5.25 -6.06 -8.76
CA ASN A 44 -3.83 -6.37 -8.72
C ASN A 44 -3.43 -7.46 -7.69
N ASP A 45 -4.34 -7.93 -6.83
CA ASP A 45 -3.98 -8.92 -5.79
C ASP A 45 -3.51 -10.25 -6.40
N LYS A 46 -4.11 -10.66 -7.53
CA LYS A 46 -3.70 -11.86 -8.27
C LYS A 46 -2.29 -11.70 -8.82
N LEU A 47 -2.03 -10.58 -9.49
CA LEU A 47 -0.71 -10.25 -10.04
C LEU A 47 0.39 -10.28 -8.97
N TRP A 48 0.16 -9.63 -7.83
CA TRP A 48 1.12 -9.63 -6.72
C TRP A 48 1.39 -11.03 -6.17
N LYS A 49 0.35 -11.88 -6.09
CA LYS A 49 0.51 -13.28 -5.67
C LYS A 49 1.37 -14.06 -6.67
N GLU A 50 1.12 -13.91 -7.96
CA GLU A 50 1.87 -14.59 -9.03
C GLU A 50 3.35 -14.16 -9.03
N MET A 51 3.63 -12.86 -8.97
CA MET A 51 4.98 -12.32 -8.85
C MET A 51 5.72 -12.83 -7.60
N GLY A 52 5.00 -12.94 -6.45
CA GLY A 52 5.56 -13.51 -5.23
C GLY A 52 5.99 -14.96 -5.38
N VAL A 53 5.13 -15.78 -6.00
CA VAL A 53 5.41 -17.19 -6.28
C VAL A 53 6.58 -17.35 -7.26
N GLU A 54 6.69 -16.51 -8.28
CA GLU A 54 7.81 -16.55 -9.23
C GLU A 54 9.14 -16.17 -8.55
N HIS A 55 9.13 -15.11 -7.74
CA HIS A 55 10.30 -14.67 -6.98
C HIS A 55 10.80 -15.79 -6.05
N GLU A 56 9.91 -16.41 -5.28
CA GLU A 56 10.21 -17.53 -4.40
C GLU A 56 10.79 -18.74 -5.18
N LYS A 57 10.15 -19.14 -6.28
CA LYS A 57 10.62 -20.27 -7.13
C LYS A 57 12.00 -20.00 -7.74
N ARG A 58 12.30 -18.75 -8.11
CA ARG A 58 13.61 -18.37 -8.62
C ARG A 58 14.68 -18.57 -7.55
N HIS A 59 14.43 -18.09 -6.31
CA HIS A 59 15.35 -18.31 -5.20
C HIS A 59 15.49 -19.78 -4.82
N TYR A 60 14.40 -20.55 -4.86
CA TYR A 60 14.48 -22.00 -4.66
C TYR A 60 15.44 -22.67 -5.65
N LYS A 61 15.40 -22.30 -6.93
CA LYS A 61 16.34 -22.86 -7.93
C LYS A 61 17.79 -22.54 -7.58
N ILE A 62 18.09 -21.28 -7.24
CA ILE A 62 19.44 -20.84 -6.85
C ILE A 62 19.93 -21.59 -5.61
N LEU A 63 19.08 -21.67 -4.57
CA LEU A 63 19.43 -22.36 -3.32
C LEU A 63 19.62 -23.86 -3.53
N LYS A 64 18.81 -24.51 -4.37
CA LYS A 64 18.91 -25.92 -4.68
C LYS A 64 20.22 -26.29 -5.42
N GLU A 65 20.77 -25.38 -6.22
CA GLU A 65 22.07 -25.55 -6.84
C GLU A 65 23.21 -25.52 -5.80
N LYS A 66 23.07 -24.66 -4.79
CA LYS A 66 24.03 -24.51 -3.70
C LYS A 66 23.96 -25.67 -2.68
N TYR A 67 22.75 -26.10 -2.33
CA TYR A 67 22.47 -27.08 -1.28
C TYR A 67 22.02 -28.42 -1.89
N LYS A 68 22.94 -29.36 -2.05
CA LYS A 68 22.69 -30.62 -2.80
C LYS A 68 21.67 -31.53 -2.11
N LYS A 69 21.72 -31.63 -0.76
CA LYS A 69 20.78 -32.42 0.03
C LYS A 69 19.54 -31.57 0.36
N SER A 70 18.62 -31.45 -0.60
CA SER A 70 17.41 -30.63 -0.48
C SER A 70 16.13 -31.47 -0.53
N ILE A 71 15.07 -30.98 0.14
CA ILE A 71 13.72 -31.56 0.11
C ILE A 71 12.67 -30.49 0.01
N THR A 72 11.57 -30.80 -0.68
CA THR A 72 10.35 -29.97 -0.74
C THR A 72 9.24 -30.65 0.04
N ILE A 73 8.66 -29.96 1.03
CA ILE A 73 7.47 -30.45 1.74
C ILE A 73 6.24 -30.23 0.85
N LYS A 74 5.54 -31.31 0.55
CA LYS A 74 4.42 -31.30 -0.38
C LYS A 74 3.20 -30.54 0.19
N SER A 75 2.62 -29.65 -0.59
CA SER A 75 1.47 -28.83 -0.18
C SER A 75 0.12 -29.58 -0.20
N ASP A 76 0.03 -30.71 -0.90
CA ASP A 76 -1.17 -31.57 -0.99
C ASP A 76 -1.40 -32.44 0.25
N LEU A 77 -0.42 -32.55 1.13
CA LEU A 77 -0.56 -33.23 2.43
C LEU A 77 -1.38 -32.38 3.42
N ASN A 78 -2.05 -33.05 4.38
CA ASN A 78 -2.68 -32.33 5.48
C ASN A 78 -1.66 -31.68 6.42
N GLU A 79 -2.10 -30.74 7.24
CA GLU A 79 -1.21 -29.93 8.11
C GLU A 79 -0.33 -30.77 9.04
N LYS A 80 -0.86 -31.85 9.59
CA LYS A 80 -0.13 -32.74 10.50
C LYS A 80 0.98 -33.48 9.75
N ASP A 81 0.64 -34.06 8.61
CA ASP A 81 1.61 -34.82 7.80
C ASP A 81 2.73 -33.92 7.26
N ARG A 82 2.39 -32.67 6.86
CA ARG A 82 3.37 -31.66 6.46
C ARG A 82 4.34 -31.32 7.61
N PHE A 83 3.81 -31.13 8.82
CA PHE A 83 4.63 -30.87 10.00
C PHE A 83 5.53 -32.05 10.32
N ASP A 84 4.97 -33.27 10.35
CA ASP A 84 5.72 -34.50 10.63
C ASP A 84 6.83 -34.72 9.57
N GLU A 85 6.57 -34.42 8.30
CA GLU A 85 7.58 -34.50 7.24
C GLU A 85 8.65 -33.42 7.42
N THR A 86 8.29 -32.19 7.81
CA THR A 86 9.24 -31.11 8.13
C THR A 86 10.16 -31.52 9.26
N VAL A 87 9.64 -32.07 10.37
CA VAL A 87 10.42 -32.51 11.52
C VAL A 87 11.36 -33.68 11.12
N ARG A 88 10.87 -34.63 10.34
CA ARG A 88 11.71 -35.71 9.81
C ARG A 88 12.84 -35.20 8.92
N ALA A 89 12.57 -34.20 8.09
CA ALA A 89 13.60 -33.60 7.24
C ALA A 89 14.66 -32.85 8.06
N ILE A 90 14.28 -32.14 9.11
CA ILE A 90 15.16 -31.49 10.07
C ILE A 90 16.06 -32.55 10.76
N GLN A 91 15.48 -33.63 11.29
CA GLN A 91 16.20 -34.70 11.97
C GLN A 91 17.17 -35.46 11.04
N LYS A 92 16.84 -35.61 9.75
CA LYS A 92 17.71 -36.22 8.73
C LYS A 92 18.83 -35.30 8.24
N GLY A 93 18.86 -34.04 8.69
CA GLY A 93 19.89 -33.07 8.39
C GLY A 93 19.93 -32.71 6.89
N TYR A 94 18.78 -32.46 6.25
CA TYR A 94 18.76 -31.89 4.92
C TYR A 94 19.38 -30.49 4.95
N ASP A 95 20.16 -30.13 3.93
CA ASP A 95 20.82 -28.80 3.89
C ASP A 95 19.83 -27.68 3.58
N LEU A 96 18.78 -28.00 2.80
CA LEU A 96 17.70 -27.07 2.40
C LEU A 96 16.34 -27.78 2.51
N ILE A 97 15.43 -27.20 3.27
CA ILE A 97 14.02 -27.64 3.35
C ILE A 97 13.15 -26.52 2.78
N TYR A 98 12.46 -26.79 1.69
CA TYR A 98 11.56 -25.84 1.01
C TYR A 98 10.11 -26.09 1.42
N HIS A 99 9.34 -25.00 1.67
CA HIS A 99 7.95 -25.03 2.16
C HIS A 99 7.80 -25.71 3.52
N ALA A 100 8.75 -25.46 4.42
CA ALA A 100 8.75 -26.05 5.76
C ALA A 100 7.52 -25.63 6.55
N TYR A 101 6.69 -26.60 6.93
CA TYR A 101 5.46 -26.33 7.68
C TYR A 101 5.71 -26.46 9.18
N LEU A 102 5.48 -25.37 9.91
CA LEU A 102 5.79 -25.23 11.32
C LEU A 102 4.50 -25.06 12.13
N ILE A 103 4.33 -25.86 13.18
CA ILE A 103 3.20 -25.79 14.09
C ILE A 103 3.70 -25.80 15.54
N ASP A 104 3.14 -24.91 16.33
CA ASP A 104 3.20 -24.90 17.80
C ASP A 104 1.75 -24.77 18.32
N ASP A 105 1.50 -24.96 19.62
CA ASP A 105 0.19 -25.05 20.29
C ASP A 105 -0.93 -24.17 19.68
N ASN A 106 -0.62 -22.92 19.36
CA ASN A 106 -1.58 -21.95 18.83
C ASN A 106 -1.10 -21.25 17.53
N LEU A 107 0.11 -21.56 17.05
CA LEU A 107 0.71 -20.91 15.89
C LEU A 107 1.02 -21.93 14.81
N ARG A 108 0.71 -21.58 13.57
CA ARG A 108 1.07 -22.35 12.38
C ARG A 108 1.57 -21.42 11.27
N GLY A 109 2.45 -21.95 10.44
CA GLY A 109 2.88 -21.22 9.25
C GLY A 109 3.79 -22.07 8.36
N GLU A 110 4.07 -21.54 7.21
CA GLU A 110 4.94 -22.12 6.21
C GLU A 110 6.09 -21.15 5.97
N ALA A 111 7.32 -21.59 6.28
CA ALA A 111 8.53 -20.87 5.96
C ALA A 111 8.96 -21.25 4.54
N ASP A 112 9.35 -20.28 3.73
CA ASP A 112 9.79 -20.55 2.36
C ASP A 112 10.98 -21.53 2.42
N PHE A 113 11.99 -21.23 3.24
CA PHE A 113 13.17 -22.11 3.36
C PHE A 113 13.63 -22.24 4.81
N LEU A 114 14.06 -23.46 5.20
CA LEU A 114 14.95 -23.68 6.32
C LEU A 114 16.32 -24.09 5.75
N ILE A 115 17.35 -23.38 6.16
CA ILE A 115 18.74 -23.66 5.75
C ILE A 115 19.55 -24.10 6.94
N LYS A 116 20.27 -25.23 6.78
CA LYS A 116 21.12 -25.82 7.79
C LYS A 116 22.34 -24.94 8.03
N CYS A 117 22.71 -24.77 9.31
CA CYS A 117 23.89 -24.03 9.76
C CYS A 117 24.67 -24.85 10.80
N ASP A 118 25.94 -24.47 11.05
CA ASP A 118 26.87 -25.19 11.90
C ASP A 118 26.73 -24.89 13.41
N THR A 119 25.59 -24.30 13.83
CA THR A 119 25.29 -24.07 15.24
C THR A 119 24.80 -25.36 15.90
N LYS A 120 25.45 -25.77 16.99
CA LYS A 120 25.05 -26.98 17.75
C LYS A 120 23.65 -26.87 18.33
N SER A 121 22.90 -27.96 18.30
CA SER A 121 21.53 -28.04 18.83
C SER A 121 21.27 -29.47 19.35
N ASP A 122 20.03 -29.76 19.77
CA ASP A 122 19.61 -31.15 20.10
C ASP A 122 19.59 -32.06 18.87
N LEU A 123 19.78 -31.53 17.67
CA LEU A 123 19.88 -32.28 16.42
C LEU A 123 21.32 -32.83 16.20
N GLY A 124 22.31 -32.31 16.91
CA GLY A 124 23.75 -32.63 16.79
C GLY A 124 24.58 -31.36 16.53
N ASP A 125 25.62 -31.49 15.70
CA ASP A 125 26.51 -30.35 15.37
C ASP A 125 25.95 -29.41 14.33
N TYR A 126 24.63 -29.32 14.23
CA TYR A 126 23.92 -28.41 13.30
C TYR A 126 22.60 -27.95 13.90
N SER A 127 22.08 -26.88 13.28
CA SER A 127 20.72 -26.33 13.47
C SER A 127 20.20 -25.78 12.17
N TYR A 128 19.06 -25.08 12.21
CA TYR A 128 18.47 -24.42 11.05
C TYR A 128 18.16 -22.96 11.34
N GLU A 129 18.22 -22.15 10.29
CA GLU A 129 17.78 -20.77 10.24
C GLU A 129 16.68 -20.59 9.21
N VAL A 130 15.79 -19.60 9.44
CA VAL A 130 14.63 -19.30 8.61
C VAL A 130 15.01 -18.29 7.52
N TYR A 131 14.63 -18.59 6.30
CA TYR A 131 14.72 -17.69 5.16
C TYR A 131 13.34 -17.54 4.52
N ASP A 132 12.95 -16.32 4.17
CA ASP A 132 11.65 -16.03 3.56
C ASP A 132 11.81 -14.96 2.48
N THR A 133 11.06 -15.05 1.40
CA THR A 133 11.15 -14.14 0.27
C THR A 133 10.07 -13.06 0.30
N LYS A 134 10.41 -11.87 -0.15
CA LYS A 134 9.45 -10.77 -0.30
C LYS A 134 9.73 -10.00 -1.58
N ILE A 135 8.72 -9.83 -2.42
CA ILE A 135 8.85 -9.07 -3.68
C ILE A 135 9.08 -7.57 -3.48
N THR A 136 8.97 -7.06 -2.26
CA THR A 136 9.21 -5.63 -1.95
C THR A 136 10.66 -5.39 -1.58
N ARG A 137 11.23 -4.26 -2.01
CA ARG A 137 12.52 -3.75 -1.51
C ARG A 137 12.40 -3.10 -0.13
N ASN A 138 11.23 -2.55 0.18
CA ASN A 138 10.99 -1.88 1.45
C ASN A 138 10.45 -2.89 2.47
N LEU A 139 11.35 -3.58 3.16
CA LEU A 139 11.01 -4.49 4.24
C LEU A 139 10.28 -3.75 5.36
N LYS A 140 9.21 -4.36 5.87
CA LYS A 140 8.34 -3.78 6.90
C LYS A 140 8.38 -4.63 8.17
N PRO A 141 8.10 -4.05 9.36
CA PRO A 141 8.08 -4.79 10.61
C PRO A 141 7.26 -6.08 10.56
N ARG A 142 6.16 -6.09 9.82
CA ARG A 142 5.31 -7.29 9.63
C ARG A 142 6.05 -8.48 8.99
N HIS A 143 7.03 -8.22 8.12
CA HIS A 143 7.83 -9.27 7.48
C HIS A 143 8.80 -9.87 8.50
N ILE A 144 9.40 -9.03 9.36
CA ILE A 144 10.27 -9.48 10.44
C ILE A 144 9.46 -10.28 11.48
N THR A 145 8.26 -9.82 11.87
CA THR A 145 7.35 -10.57 12.74
C THR A 145 7.05 -11.96 12.20
N GLN A 146 6.88 -12.11 10.89
CA GLN A 146 6.61 -13.39 10.24
C GLN A 146 7.77 -14.38 10.43
N ILE A 147 9.00 -13.99 10.08
CA ILE A 147 10.18 -14.86 10.22
C ILE A 147 10.54 -15.10 11.69
N THR A 148 10.27 -14.14 12.58
CA THR A 148 10.42 -14.33 14.03
C THR A 148 9.47 -15.41 14.55
N ALA A 149 8.22 -15.41 14.07
CA ALA A 149 7.25 -16.45 14.42
C ALA A 149 7.71 -17.85 14.00
N TYR A 150 8.27 -17.98 12.80
CA TYR A 150 8.83 -19.24 12.33
C TYR A 150 10.07 -19.66 13.13
N SER A 151 10.94 -18.71 13.48
CA SER A 151 12.13 -18.95 14.31
C SER A 151 11.77 -19.37 15.75
N ASP A 152 10.68 -18.85 16.33
CA ASP A 152 10.17 -19.29 17.65
C ASP A 152 9.77 -20.76 17.63
N VAL A 153 9.00 -21.19 16.61
CA VAL A 153 8.58 -22.60 16.47
C VAL A 153 9.78 -23.50 16.16
N LEU A 154 10.66 -23.08 15.26
CA LEU A 154 11.87 -23.84 14.90
C LEU A 154 12.79 -24.01 16.11
N GLY A 155 12.96 -22.94 16.93
CA GLY A 155 13.75 -23.01 18.16
C GLY A 155 13.24 -24.04 19.15
N LYS A 156 11.93 -24.26 19.23
CA LYS A 156 11.33 -25.32 20.07
C LYS A 156 11.60 -26.73 19.54
N ILE A 157 11.62 -26.89 18.21
CA ILE A 157 11.91 -28.17 17.56
C ILE A 157 13.37 -28.56 17.77
N GLN A 158 14.30 -27.65 17.57
CA GLN A 158 15.74 -27.90 17.64
C GLN A 158 16.38 -27.58 19.00
N LYS A 159 15.58 -27.13 19.99
CA LYS A 159 15.97 -26.76 21.37
C LYS A 159 17.04 -25.67 21.46
N VAL A 160 17.25 -24.95 20.38
CA VAL A 160 18.08 -23.73 20.32
C VAL A 160 17.42 -22.70 19.43
N LEU A 161 17.32 -21.46 19.90
CA LEU A 161 16.78 -20.38 19.09
C LEU A 161 17.74 -20.11 17.93
N PRO A 162 17.27 -20.03 16.67
CA PRO A 162 18.11 -19.61 15.55
C PRO A 162 18.81 -18.28 15.87
N GLU A 163 20.10 -18.19 15.62
CA GLU A 163 20.86 -16.97 15.88
C GLU A 163 20.38 -15.85 14.96
N LYS A 164 20.18 -16.18 13.70
CA LYS A 164 19.74 -15.26 12.66
C LYS A 164 18.50 -15.77 11.93
N MET A 165 17.83 -14.86 11.30
CA MET A 165 16.73 -15.10 10.38
C MET A 165 16.87 -14.14 9.20
N TYR A 166 16.38 -14.51 8.01
CA TYR A 166 16.69 -13.82 6.78
C TYR A 166 15.44 -13.48 5.96
N LEU A 167 15.47 -12.32 5.34
CA LEU A 167 14.53 -11.93 4.29
C LEU A 167 15.31 -11.69 3.00
N ILE A 168 14.81 -12.25 1.91
CA ILE A 168 15.32 -12.01 0.56
C ILE A 168 14.34 -11.05 -0.10
N ASP A 169 14.78 -9.84 -0.40
CA ASP A 169 13.91 -8.80 -0.93
C ASP A 169 13.74 -8.88 -2.46
N GLY A 170 12.90 -7.99 -3.01
CA GLY A 170 12.64 -7.92 -4.44
C GLY A 170 13.84 -7.50 -5.31
N SER A 171 14.96 -7.09 -4.69
CA SER A 171 16.25 -6.82 -5.37
C SER A 171 17.19 -8.01 -5.33
N ASP A 172 16.75 -9.14 -4.79
CA ASP A 172 17.57 -10.32 -4.52
C ASP A 172 18.63 -10.09 -3.40
N GLU A 173 18.47 -9.01 -2.58
CA GLU A 173 19.35 -8.75 -1.45
C GLU A 173 18.93 -9.57 -0.22
N TYR A 174 19.95 -10.11 0.48
CA TYR A 174 19.77 -10.90 1.70
C TYR A 174 19.92 -10.02 2.93
N HIS A 175 18.84 -9.82 3.66
CA HIS A 175 18.83 -9.06 4.91
C HIS A 175 18.79 -10.00 6.10
N SER A 176 19.81 -9.93 6.95
CA SER A 176 19.90 -10.75 8.17
C SER A 176 19.44 -9.98 9.40
N PHE A 177 18.71 -10.65 10.29
CA PHE A 177 18.21 -10.10 11.55
C PHE A 177 18.61 -11.07 12.68
N LYS A 178 19.10 -10.55 13.81
CA LYS A 178 19.34 -11.35 15.01
C LYS A 178 18.03 -11.68 15.68
N THR A 179 17.69 -12.95 15.81
CA THR A 179 16.40 -13.39 16.34
C THR A 179 16.13 -12.85 17.74
N ILE A 180 17.18 -12.79 18.58
CA ILE A 180 17.07 -12.31 19.96
C ILE A 180 16.58 -10.86 20.08
N GLU A 181 16.80 -10.03 19.08
CA GLU A 181 16.36 -8.62 19.08
C GLU A 181 14.85 -8.47 18.89
N TYR A 182 14.16 -9.50 18.37
CA TYR A 182 12.73 -9.43 18.00
C TYR A 182 11.85 -10.40 18.78
N ILE A 183 12.43 -11.42 19.40
CA ILE A 183 11.68 -12.52 19.99
C ILE A 183 10.80 -12.09 21.18
N ASP A 184 11.27 -11.17 22.01
CA ASP A 184 10.50 -10.69 23.16
C ASP A 184 9.30 -9.88 22.76
N LEU A 185 9.44 -8.99 21.75
CA LEU A 185 8.32 -8.22 21.19
C LEU A 185 7.29 -9.13 20.52
N PHE A 186 7.77 -10.15 19.78
CA PHE A 186 6.90 -11.16 19.18
C PHE A 186 6.13 -11.93 20.26
N ASN A 187 6.80 -12.45 21.29
CA ASN A 187 6.16 -13.21 22.36
C ASN A 187 5.15 -12.35 23.14
N HIS A 188 5.46 -11.08 23.40
CA HIS A 188 4.50 -10.16 23.99
C HIS A 188 3.26 -10.00 23.09
N SER A 189 3.44 -9.73 21.80
CA SER A 189 2.34 -9.55 20.85
C SER A 189 1.51 -10.82 20.70
N LYS A 190 2.14 -11.99 20.63
CA LYS A 190 1.47 -13.30 20.60
C LYS A 190 0.61 -13.53 21.84
N LYS A 191 1.15 -13.23 23.03
CA LYS A 191 0.43 -13.35 24.31
C LYS A 191 -0.79 -12.44 24.36
N GLU A 192 -0.65 -11.18 23.97
CA GLU A 192 -1.76 -10.23 23.92
C GLU A 192 -2.82 -10.66 22.90
N PHE A 193 -2.41 -11.21 21.76
CA PHE A 193 -3.34 -11.72 20.76
C PHE A 193 -4.15 -12.92 21.27
N ILE A 194 -3.49 -13.91 21.88
CA ILE A 194 -4.18 -15.08 22.45
C ILE A 194 -5.12 -14.67 23.59
N LYS A 195 -4.69 -13.74 24.45
CA LYS A 195 -5.54 -13.16 25.50
C LYS A 195 -6.77 -12.45 24.91
N PHE A 196 -6.60 -11.70 23.84
CA PHE A 196 -7.69 -11.05 23.12
C PHE A 196 -8.67 -12.07 22.56
N LEU A 197 -8.19 -13.12 21.88
CA LEU A 197 -9.02 -14.20 21.34
C LEU A 197 -9.86 -14.89 22.42
N SER A 198 -9.32 -15.06 23.62
CA SER A 198 -10.03 -15.69 24.75
C SER A 198 -11.13 -14.78 25.36
N ASN A 199 -11.13 -13.47 25.03
CA ASN A 199 -12.05 -12.49 25.60
C ASN A 199 -12.89 -11.75 24.55
N THR A 200 -12.91 -12.20 23.31
CA THR A 200 -13.55 -11.49 22.18
C THR A 200 -15.04 -11.18 22.40
N SER A 201 -15.77 -12.04 23.13
CA SER A 201 -17.19 -11.82 23.46
C SER A 201 -17.45 -10.64 24.41
N LYS A 202 -16.42 -10.19 25.14
CA LYS A 202 -16.49 -9.05 26.07
C LYS A 202 -15.97 -7.75 25.43
N GLU A 203 -15.33 -7.82 24.29
CA GLU A 203 -14.69 -6.68 23.66
C GLU A 203 -15.69 -5.87 22.83
N LYS A 204 -15.96 -4.65 23.28
CA LYS A 204 -16.74 -3.66 22.53
C LYS A 204 -15.79 -2.74 21.76
N ILE A 205 -15.25 -3.24 20.63
CA ILE A 205 -14.34 -2.47 19.78
C ILE A 205 -15.13 -1.92 18.59
N TYR A 206 -14.92 -0.65 18.30
CA TYR A 206 -15.45 0.02 17.12
C TYR A 206 -14.35 0.12 16.06
N PRO A 207 -14.64 -0.05 14.75
CA PRO A 207 -13.64 0.05 13.71
C PRO A 207 -13.09 1.47 13.60
N GLU A 208 -11.76 1.59 13.68
CA GLU A 208 -11.06 2.88 13.52
C GLU A 208 -10.23 2.86 12.23
N LYS A 209 -10.26 3.96 11.49
CA LYS A 209 -9.49 4.08 10.25
C LYS A 209 -7.98 4.09 10.54
N CYS A 210 -7.24 3.24 9.86
CA CYS A 210 -5.79 3.15 9.98
C CYS A 210 -5.13 2.93 8.61
N SER A 211 -3.80 3.01 8.55
CA SER A 211 -3.04 2.80 7.30
C SER A 211 -3.23 1.41 6.68
N TYR A 212 -3.61 0.42 7.48
CA TYR A 212 -3.85 -0.94 7.03
C TYR A 212 -5.19 -1.11 6.27
N CYS A 213 -6.15 -0.18 6.40
CA CYS A 213 -7.49 -0.31 5.80
C CYS A 213 -7.45 -0.54 4.28
N ASN A 214 -6.47 0.05 3.58
CA ASN A 214 -6.33 -0.13 2.13
C ASN A 214 -5.89 -1.55 1.72
N LEU A 215 -5.39 -2.34 2.67
CA LEU A 215 -4.95 -3.73 2.47
C LEU A 215 -5.88 -4.75 3.16
N CYS A 216 -6.92 -4.25 3.84
CA CYS A 216 -7.76 -5.06 4.72
C CYS A 216 -8.89 -5.74 3.95
N ASP A 217 -9.09 -7.04 4.17
CA ASP A 217 -10.19 -7.83 3.59
C ASP A 217 -11.58 -7.40 4.10
N TRP A 218 -11.64 -6.57 5.15
CA TRP A 218 -12.86 -6.14 5.82
C TRP A 218 -13.20 -4.68 5.58
N LYS A 219 -12.57 -4.05 4.60
CA LYS A 219 -12.74 -2.62 4.33
C LYS A 219 -14.19 -2.25 4.08
N ASP A 220 -14.90 -3.02 3.25
CA ASP A 220 -16.29 -2.73 2.88
C ASP A 220 -17.23 -2.81 4.08
N GLU A 221 -17.00 -3.74 5.01
CA GLU A 221 -17.80 -3.86 6.23
C GLU A 221 -17.56 -2.69 7.20
N CYS A 222 -16.31 -2.23 7.30
CA CYS A 222 -15.98 -1.03 8.07
C CYS A 222 -16.56 0.22 7.42
N ASP A 223 -16.45 0.36 6.10
CA ASP A 223 -17.01 1.48 5.35
C ASP A 223 -18.52 1.56 5.54
N LYS A 224 -19.25 0.46 5.41
CA LYS A 224 -20.70 0.39 5.70
C LYS A 224 -21.04 0.80 7.14
N THR A 225 -20.25 0.34 8.11
CA THR A 225 -20.45 0.69 9.52
C THR A 225 -20.27 2.19 9.73
N TRP A 226 -19.20 2.78 9.20
CA TRP A 226 -18.97 4.22 9.30
C TRP A 226 -20.04 5.05 8.58
N GLU A 227 -20.49 4.58 7.41
CA GLU A 227 -21.58 5.23 6.66
C GLU A 227 -22.90 5.25 7.45
N ASN A 228 -23.30 4.09 7.97
CA ASN A 228 -24.54 3.97 8.73
C ASN A 228 -24.54 4.85 9.97
N ASP A 229 -23.42 4.89 10.68
CA ASP A 229 -23.25 5.67 11.90
C ASP A 229 -22.88 7.16 11.63
N ASN A 230 -22.73 7.54 10.37
CA ASN A 230 -22.23 8.87 9.99
C ASN A 230 -20.95 9.25 10.75
N TYR A 231 -20.03 8.29 10.88
CA TYR A 231 -18.91 8.36 11.80
C TYR A 231 -17.91 9.45 11.44
N ILE A 232 -17.30 10.05 12.45
CA ILE A 232 -16.40 11.23 12.32
C ILE A 232 -15.19 11.01 11.40
N ASN A 233 -14.72 9.77 11.22
CA ASN A 233 -13.62 9.47 10.32
C ASN A 233 -13.97 9.62 8.82
N LEU A 234 -15.24 9.85 8.49
CA LEU A 234 -15.71 10.16 7.14
C LEU A 234 -15.46 11.62 6.73
N VAL A 235 -15.10 12.48 7.68
CA VAL A 235 -14.78 13.89 7.36
C VAL A 235 -13.50 13.95 6.55
N ALA A 236 -13.63 14.35 5.28
CA ALA A 236 -12.51 14.46 4.36
C ALA A 236 -11.45 15.46 4.87
N GLY A 237 -10.17 15.09 4.67
CA GLY A 237 -9.05 15.93 5.09
C GLY A 237 -8.79 15.97 6.60
N SER A 238 -9.57 15.25 7.42
CA SER A 238 -9.26 15.10 8.85
C SER A 238 -8.15 14.08 9.07
N ASN A 239 -7.31 14.32 10.07
CA ASN A 239 -6.26 13.39 10.47
C ASN A 239 -6.58 12.71 11.81
N LYS A 240 -5.83 11.63 12.12
CA LYS A 240 -6.03 10.82 13.32
C LYS A 240 -6.01 11.66 14.60
N SER A 241 -5.07 12.59 14.74
CA SER A 241 -4.95 13.45 15.95
C SER A 241 -6.18 14.35 16.13
N GLN A 242 -6.69 14.92 15.03
CA GLN A 242 -7.91 15.74 15.06
C GLN A 242 -9.13 14.89 15.46
N ILE A 243 -9.29 13.71 14.87
CA ILE A 243 -10.39 12.78 15.20
C ILE A 243 -10.34 12.39 16.69
N GLU A 244 -9.16 12.08 17.24
CA GLU A 244 -9.01 11.76 18.66
C GLU A 244 -9.41 12.94 19.58
N LYS A 245 -9.05 14.16 19.22
CA LYS A 245 -9.43 15.38 19.96
C LYS A 245 -10.94 15.63 19.91
N LEU A 246 -11.56 15.45 18.75
CA LEU A 246 -13.01 15.52 18.57
C LEU A 246 -13.72 14.47 19.42
N LYS A 247 -13.29 13.23 19.38
CA LYS A 247 -13.84 12.12 20.18
C LYS A 247 -13.75 12.36 21.68
N LYS A 248 -12.62 12.91 22.17
CA LYS A 248 -12.46 13.30 23.58
C LYS A 248 -13.51 14.34 24.00
N ASN A 249 -13.95 15.18 23.09
CA ASN A 249 -14.99 16.18 23.31
C ASN A 249 -16.39 15.67 22.89
N LYS A 250 -16.59 14.34 22.84
CA LYS A 250 -17.86 13.66 22.51
C LYS A 250 -18.39 13.94 21.11
N ILE A 251 -17.59 14.47 20.18
CA ILE A 251 -17.92 14.63 18.77
C ILE A 251 -17.51 13.37 18.04
N ARG A 252 -18.47 12.52 17.68
CA ARG A 252 -18.24 11.20 17.09
C ARG A 252 -18.84 11.03 15.69
N THR A 253 -19.67 11.98 15.25
CA THR A 253 -20.32 11.92 13.93
C THR A 253 -20.02 13.18 13.11
N VAL A 254 -20.16 13.06 11.79
CA VAL A 254 -20.06 14.19 10.86
C VAL A 254 -21.08 15.28 11.22
N GLU A 255 -22.31 14.85 11.51
CA GLU A 255 -23.37 15.76 11.94
C GLU A 255 -23.00 16.53 13.22
N GLN A 256 -22.47 15.86 14.24
CA GLN A 256 -22.06 16.52 15.48
C GLN A 256 -20.96 17.56 15.22
N LEU A 257 -19.99 17.28 14.33
CA LEU A 257 -18.97 18.25 13.96
C LEU A 257 -19.55 19.42 13.16
N SER A 258 -20.46 19.14 12.24
CA SER A 258 -21.08 20.21 11.41
C SER A 258 -21.84 21.23 12.24
N LYS A 259 -22.47 20.80 13.34
CA LYS A 259 -23.31 21.63 14.24
C LYS A 259 -22.61 22.11 15.52
N THR A 260 -21.34 21.70 15.76
CA THR A 260 -20.69 22.02 17.04
C THR A 260 -20.46 23.54 17.17
N LYS A 261 -20.68 24.02 18.40
CA LYS A 261 -20.38 25.39 18.81
C LYS A 261 -19.03 25.50 19.54
N LEU A 262 -18.35 24.37 19.75
CA LEU A 262 -17.01 24.37 20.34
C LEU A 262 -16.02 25.05 19.39
N THR A 263 -15.08 25.78 19.98
CA THR A 263 -14.05 26.50 19.24
C THR A 263 -12.81 25.66 19.01
N ALA A 264 -11.92 26.11 18.14
CA ALA A 264 -10.62 25.51 17.93
C ALA A 264 -9.79 25.40 19.21
N ILE A 265 -9.95 26.39 20.12
CA ILE A 265 -9.25 26.44 21.42
C ILE A 265 -9.78 25.32 22.33
N ASP A 266 -11.11 25.18 22.45
CA ASP A 266 -11.75 24.12 23.25
C ASP A 266 -11.28 22.74 22.81
N LEU A 267 -11.14 22.54 21.51
CA LEU A 267 -10.73 21.27 20.90
C LEU A 267 -9.22 21.07 20.82
N LYS A 268 -8.43 22.09 21.15
CA LYS A 268 -6.96 22.10 21.00
C LYS A 268 -6.52 21.73 19.57
N ILE A 269 -7.25 22.23 18.58
CA ILE A 269 -6.98 22.09 17.15
C ILE A 269 -6.55 23.45 16.61
N ASN A 270 -5.62 23.49 15.65
CA ASN A 270 -5.28 24.75 14.98
C ASN A 270 -6.53 25.39 14.35
N ALA A 271 -6.72 26.70 14.51
CA ALA A 271 -7.94 27.39 14.12
C ALA A 271 -8.28 27.24 12.63
N GLU A 272 -7.28 27.40 11.75
CA GLU A 272 -7.47 27.22 10.29
C GLU A 272 -7.83 25.77 9.94
N SER A 273 -7.14 24.82 10.56
CA SER A 273 -7.44 23.38 10.36
C SER A 273 -8.82 23.02 10.87
N PHE A 274 -9.25 23.57 11.99
CA PHE A 274 -10.59 23.33 12.53
C PHE A 274 -11.67 23.89 11.60
N LYS A 275 -11.51 25.14 11.15
CA LYS A 275 -12.44 25.78 10.17
C LYS A 275 -12.59 24.91 8.91
N LYS A 276 -11.46 24.35 8.42
CA LYS A 276 -11.48 23.49 7.23
C LYS A 276 -12.28 22.19 7.44
N ILE A 277 -12.04 21.46 8.54
CA ILE A 277 -12.74 20.20 8.80
C ILE A 277 -14.21 20.42 9.20
N GLN A 278 -14.54 21.52 9.86
CA GLN A 278 -15.92 21.86 10.19
C GLN A 278 -16.73 22.22 8.93
N LEU A 279 -16.19 23.06 8.04
CA LEU A 279 -16.80 23.36 6.75
C LEU A 279 -16.97 22.08 5.91
N GLN A 280 -15.97 21.21 5.89
CA GLN A 280 -16.05 19.92 5.22
C GLN A 280 -17.20 19.08 5.76
N ALA A 281 -17.34 18.99 7.08
CA ALA A 281 -18.44 18.27 7.73
C ALA A 281 -19.81 18.87 7.39
N GLN A 282 -19.91 20.21 7.33
CA GLN A 282 -21.14 20.90 6.93
C GLN A 282 -21.57 20.53 5.51
N LEU A 283 -20.65 20.58 4.54
CA LEU A 283 -20.91 20.25 3.16
C LEU A 283 -21.29 18.76 2.97
N GLN A 284 -20.59 17.86 3.65
CA GLN A 284 -20.90 16.42 3.60
C GLN A 284 -22.27 16.11 4.21
N GLU A 285 -22.61 16.75 5.34
CA GLU A 285 -23.91 16.57 5.99
C GLU A 285 -25.05 17.17 5.17
N GLU A 286 -24.82 18.31 4.52
CA GLU A 286 -25.79 18.92 3.62
C GLU A 286 -26.08 17.98 2.42
N LYS A 287 -25.05 17.45 1.77
CA LYS A 287 -25.23 16.45 0.70
C LYS A 287 -25.96 15.21 1.20
N ARG A 288 -25.65 14.72 2.41
CA ARG A 288 -26.35 13.58 3.00
C ARG A 288 -27.86 13.81 3.15
N ASN A 289 -28.24 15.05 3.53
CA ASN A 289 -29.64 15.41 3.78
C ASN A 289 -30.41 15.77 2.50
N THR A 290 -29.76 16.38 1.52
CA THR A 290 -30.42 16.90 0.31
C THR A 290 -30.18 16.04 -0.93
N GLY A 291 -29.12 15.24 -0.96
CA GLY A 291 -28.63 14.52 -2.15
C GLY A 291 -27.87 15.40 -3.15
N GLU A 292 -27.77 16.70 -2.90
CA GLU A 292 -27.15 17.65 -3.82
C GLU A 292 -25.63 17.79 -3.61
N ASP A 293 -24.90 17.78 -4.70
CA ASP A 293 -23.46 18.05 -4.69
C ASP A 293 -23.20 19.56 -4.54
N LYS A 294 -22.28 19.91 -3.62
CA LYS A 294 -21.92 21.31 -3.36
C LYS A 294 -20.42 21.54 -3.42
N ILE A 295 -20.06 22.70 -3.93
CA ILE A 295 -18.70 23.22 -4.00
C ILE A 295 -18.67 24.65 -3.44
N VAL A 296 -17.67 24.92 -2.61
CA VAL A 296 -17.42 26.24 -2.04
C VAL A 296 -16.02 26.68 -2.43
N ILE A 297 -15.92 27.87 -3.00
CA ILE A 297 -14.64 28.54 -3.27
C ILE A 297 -14.16 29.15 -1.96
N LEU A 298 -12.92 28.87 -1.60
CA LEU A 298 -12.29 29.42 -0.40
C LEU A 298 -11.61 30.75 -0.74
N ASP A 299 -11.70 31.68 0.20
CA ASP A 299 -10.83 32.85 0.14
C ASP A 299 -9.38 32.45 0.24
N SER A 300 -8.57 32.87 -0.71
CA SER A 300 -7.14 32.57 -0.75
C SER A 300 -6.34 33.87 -0.72
N ASP A 301 -5.25 33.86 0.05
CA ASP A 301 -4.26 34.94 0.00
C ASP A 301 -3.52 34.93 -1.35
N PHE A 302 -2.99 36.08 -1.73
CA PHE A 302 -2.10 36.16 -2.89
C PHE A 302 -0.97 35.14 -2.80
N GLY A 303 -0.71 34.44 -3.89
CA GLY A 303 0.30 33.35 -3.94
C GLY A 303 -0.17 31.98 -3.44
N LYS A 304 -1.47 31.82 -3.12
CA LYS A 304 -2.07 30.52 -2.75
C LYS A 304 -3.27 30.21 -3.64
N GLY A 305 -3.62 28.92 -3.69
CA GLY A 305 -4.82 28.48 -4.40
C GLY A 305 -4.82 28.90 -5.87
N PHE A 306 -5.94 29.43 -6.34
CA PHE A 306 -6.10 29.87 -7.73
C PHE A 306 -5.14 30.97 -8.16
N TYR A 307 -4.58 31.77 -7.23
CA TYR A 307 -3.54 32.75 -7.57
C TYR A 307 -2.23 32.12 -8.06
N LYS A 308 -2.04 30.81 -7.88
CA LYS A 308 -0.90 30.07 -8.41
C LYS A 308 -1.08 29.58 -9.85
N LEU A 309 -2.29 29.71 -10.41
CA LEU A 309 -2.50 29.34 -11.81
C LEU A 309 -1.75 30.35 -12.69
N PRO A 310 -0.86 29.89 -13.55
CA PRO A 310 -0.22 30.75 -14.54
C PRO A 310 -1.26 31.20 -15.57
N LYS A 311 -0.91 32.24 -16.33
CA LYS A 311 -1.74 32.64 -17.48
C LYS A 311 -1.76 31.50 -18.50
N PRO A 312 -2.93 31.15 -19.06
CA PRO A 312 -3.04 30.15 -20.11
C PRO A 312 -2.18 30.49 -21.32
N ASP A 313 -1.52 29.49 -21.89
CA ASP A 313 -0.72 29.60 -23.10
C ASP A 313 -1.15 28.54 -24.12
N GLU A 314 -1.04 28.85 -25.43
CA GLU A 314 -1.36 27.88 -26.50
C GLU A 314 -0.43 26.65 -26.48
N GLY A 315 0.70 26.78 -25.85
CA GLY A 315 1.68 25.70 -25.66
C GLY A 315 1.41 24.79 -24.47
N ASP A 316 0.44 25.10 -23.61
CA ASP A 316 0.15 24.33 -22.41
C ASP A 316 -0.07 22.84 -22.70
N VAL A 317 0.42 22.00 -21.80
CA VAL A 317 0.34 20.55 -21.90
C VAL A 317 -0.30 19.99 -20.62
N PHE A 318 -1.34 19.18 -20.76
CA PHE A 318 -1.91 18.37 -19.67
C PHE A 318 -1.30 16.98 -19.75
N PHE A 319 -0.67 16.55 -18.68
CA PHE A 319 0.14 15.34 -18.64
C PHE A 319 -0.33 14.38 -17.56
N ASP A 320 -0.44 13.12 -17.95
CA ASP A 320 -0.75 12.01 -17.07
C ASP A 320 0.16 10.82 -17.38
N ILE A 321 0.45 9.97 -16.39
CA ILE A 321 1.35 8.83 -16.51
C ILE A 321 0.77 7.61 -15.79
N GLU A 322 0.86 6.45 -16.44
CA GLU A 322 0.43 5.19 -15.86
C GLU A 322 1.63 4.24 -15.69
N GLY A 323 1.75 3.71 -14.47
CA GLY A 323 2.85 2.85 -14.09
C GLY A 323 2.40 1.45 -13.70
N TYR A 324 3.10 0.44 -14.23
CA TYR A 324 2.96 -0.95 -13.81
C TYR A 324 3.79 -1.17 -12.53
N PRO A 325 3.21 -1.73 -11.46
CA PRO A 325 3.95 -1.92 -10.21
C PRO A 325 5.16 -2.83 -10.41
N ARG A 326 6.34 -2.32 -10.10
CA ARG A 326 7.61 -3.05 -10.11
C ARG A 326 8.21 -3.11 -8.72
N MET A 327 9.21 -3.98 -8.57
CA MET A 327 9.89 -4.21 -7.29
C MET A 327 10.72 -3.01 -6.83
N ASP A 328 11.36 -2.30 -7.77
CA ASP A 328 12.25 -1.15 -7.50
C ASP A 328 11.54 0.20 -7.61
N ARG A 329 10.87 0.44 -8.71
CA ARG A 329 10.00 1.57 -8.99
C ARG A 329 8.91 1.11 -9.96
N PRO A 330 7.80 1.84 -10.10
CA PRO A 330 6.84 1.55 -11.17
C PRO A 330 7.54 1.52 -12.53
N PHE A 331 7.09 0.65 -13.39
CA PHE A 331 7.43 0.65 -14.80
C PHE A 331 6.43 1.55 -15.52
N GLU A 332 6.88 2.69 -15.99
CA GLU A 332 6.02 3.69 -16.61
C GLU A 332 5.71 3.29 -18.05
N TYR A 333 4.57 2.64 -18.27
CA TYR A 333 4.23 2.05 -19.57
C TYR A 333 3.43 2.97 -20.49
N LEU A 334 2.82 4.03 -19.94
CA LEU A 334 2.00 4.96 -20.72
C LEU A 334 2.23 6.41 -20.27
N HIS A 335 2.56 7.28 -21.21
CA HIS A 335 2.55 8.73 -21.02
C HIS A 335 1.43 9.34 -21.89
N GLY A 336 0.46 10.00 -21.27
CA GLY A 336 -0.65 10.67 -21.94
C GLY A 336 -0.44 12.21 -21.97
N LEU A 337 -0.53 12.79 -23.13
CA LEU A 337 -0.34 14.24 -23.37
C LEU A 337 -1.56 14.80 -24.08
N TYR A 338 -2.21 15.80 -23.48
CA TYR A 338 -3.30 16.54 -24.08
C TYR A 338 -2.87 18.00 -24.26
N TYR A 339 -2.94 18.51 -25.48
CA TYR A 339 -2.40 19.83 -25.83
C TYR A 339 -3.09 20.42 -27.05
N LYS A 340 -2.89 21.71 -27.30
CA LYS A 340 -3.31 22.33 -28.55
C LYS A 340 -2.20 22.30 -29.60
N ASP A 341 -2.56 22.09 -30.85
CA ASP A 341 -1.69 22.25 -32.00
C ASP A 341 -2.46 23.03 -33.07
N LYS A 342 -1.94 24.22 -33.41
CA LYS A 342 -2.59 25.14 -34.36
C LYS A 342 -4.06 25.38 -34.02
N GLY A 343 -4.36 25.65 -32.76
CA GLY A 343 -5.69 25.90 -32.23
C GLY A 343 -6.60 24.68 -32.09
N LYS A 344 -6.15 23.47 -32.47
CA LYS A 344 -6.90 22.22 -32.33
C LYS A 344 -6.38 21.40 -31.17
N LEU A 345 -7.30 20.88 -30.36
CA LEU A 345 -6.97 19.96 -29.29
C LEU A 345 -6.49 18.63 -29.85
N LYS A 346 -5.35 18.12 -29.35
CA LYS A 346 -4.77 16.84 -29.69
C LYS A 346 -4.48 16.03 -28.45
N PHE A 347 -4.56 14.73 -28.61
CA PHE A 347 -4.09 13.76 -27.62
C PHE A 347 -2.93 12.97 -28.25
N LYS A 348 -1.85 12.79 -27.47
CA LYS A 348 -0.71 11.94 -27.84
C LYS A 348 -0.48 10.98 -26.68
N ASP A 349 -0.46 9.70 -27.00
CA ASP A 349 -0.15 8.61 -26.11
C ASP A 349 1.17 7.94 -26.52
N LEU A 350 2.01 7.68 -25.55
CA LEU A 350 3.30 7.03 -25.71
C LEU A 350 3.28 5.73 -24.93
N TRP A 351 3.18 4.60 -25.64
CA TRP A 351 3.09 3.26 -25.06
C TRP A 351 4.43 2.54 -25.09
N ALA A 352 4.87 1.99 -23.97
CA ALA A 352 5.96 1.01 -23.93
C ALA A 352 5.43 -0.30 -24.54
N LYS A 353 5.99 -0.71 -25.69
CA LYS A 353 5.51 -1.88 -26.44
C LYS A 353 5.75 -3.21 -25.74
N ASN A 354 6.72 -3.26 -24.85
CA ASN A 354 7.11 -4.47 -24.11
C ASN A 354 7.48 -4.10 -22.69
N TYR A 355 7.25 -5.03 -21.76
CA TYR A 355 7.61 -4.89 -20.36
C TYR A 355 9.13 -5.03 -20.14
N ASN A 356 9.91 -4.07 -20.64
CA ASN A 356 11.36 -4.03 -20.48
C ASN A 356 11.90 -2.59 -20.44
N LYS A 357 13.11 -2.44 -19.88
CA LYS A 357 13.76 -1.14 -19.71
C LYS A 357 13.94 -0.37 -21.02
N GLU A 358 14.18 -1.05 -22.13
CA GLU A 358 14.40 -0.42 -23.43
C GLU A 358 13.13 0.26 -23.95
N SER A 359 11.97 -0.42 -23.85
CA SER A 359 10.68 0.16 -24.24
C SER A 359 10.29 1.35 -23.38
N GLU A 360 10.51 1.29 -22.07
CA GLU A 360 10.28 2.40 -21.15
C GLU A 360 11.20 3.59 -21.45
N LYS A 361 12.50 3.33 -21.68
CA LYS A 361 13.46 4.36 -22.08
C LYS A 361 13.04 5.06 -23.38
N ASN A 362 12.58 4.31 -24.37
CA ASN A 362 12.17 4.86 -25.66
C ASN A 362 11.00 5.83 -25.54
N ILE A 363 9.96 5.49 -24.77
CA ILE A 363 8.85 6.42 -24.56
C ILE A 363 9.26 7.62 -23.71
N PHE A 364 10.18 7.46 -22.76
CA PHE A 364 10.76 8.58 -22.02
C PHE A 364 11.56 9.52 -22.92
N ILE A 365 12.38 9.00 -23.83
CA ILE A 365 13.10 9.79 -24.83
C ILE A 365 12.12 10.60 -25.70
N GLU A 366 11.05 9.95 -26.15
CA GLU A 366 10.01 10.60 -26.97
C GLU A 366 9.28 11.70 -26.21
N LEU A 367 8.96 11.49 -24.93
CA LEU A 367 8.40 12.49 -24.05
C LEU A 367 9.30 13.71 -23.91
N ILE A 368 10.56 13.50 -23.56
CA ILE A 368 11.53 14.60 -23.36
C ILE A 368 11.73 15.40 -24.63
N ASN A 369 11.86 14.75 -25.78
CA ASN A 369 12.01 15.42 -27.07
C ASN A 369 10.76 16.24 -27.43
N PHE A 370 9.55 15.73 -27.11
CA PHE A 370 8.31 16.47 -27.30
C PHE A 370 8.27 17.71 -26.41
N LEU A 371 8.57 17.58 -25.12
CA LEU A 371 8.56 18.70 -24.17
C LEU A 371 9.60 19.76 -24.53
N GLU A 372 10.84 19.38 -24.84
CA GLU A 372 11.90 20.30 -25.26
C GLU A 372 11.45 21.14 -26.47
N LYS A 373 10.99 20.47 -27.54
CA LYS A 373 10.47 21.17 -28.73
C LYS A 373 9.33 22.09 -28.39
N ARG A 374 8.41 21.64 -27.55
CA ARG A 374 7.23 22.39 -27.14
C ARG A 374 7.59 23.67 -26.41
N PHE A 375 8.54 23.61 -25.47
CA PHE A 375 8.95 24.78 -24.67
C PHE A 375 9.93 25.71 -25.40
N VAL A 376 10.55 25.27 -26.50
CA VAL A 376 11.23 26.15 -27.43
C VAL A 376 10.22 26.96 -28.24
N GLU A 377 9.15 26.34 -28.73
CA GLU A 377 8.10 26.99 -29.51
C GLU A 377 7.20 27.88 -28.65
N TYR A 378 6.91 27.45 -27.40
CA TYR A 378 6.03 28.14 -26.45
C TYR A 378 6.73 28.34 -25.10
N PRO A 379 7.60 29.37 -24.98
CA PRO A 379 8.42 29.55 -23.77
C PRO A 379 7.64 29.83 -22.49
N ASN A 380 6.40 30.34 -22.60
CA ASN A 380 5.55 30.66 -21.46
C ASN A 380 4.59 29.52 -21.08
N ALA A 381 4.56 28.43 -21.83
CA ALA A 381 3.71 27.29 -21.57
C ALA A 381 4.07 26.55 -20.27
N HIS A 382 3.13 25.74 -19.76
CA HIS A 382 3.28 24.94 -18.54
C HIS A 382 2.84 23.49 -18.77
N ILE A 383 3.29 22.60 -17.86
CA ILE A 383 2.89 21.20 -17.78
C ILE A 383 1.95 21.08 -16.59
N TYR A 384 0.68 20.84 -16.86
CA TYR A 384 -0.34 20.63 -15.84
C TYR A 384 -0.44 19.14 -15.52
N HIS A 385 -0.37 18.81 -14.25
CA HIS A 385 -0.53 17.44 -13.73
C HIS A 385 -1.39 17.44 -12.48
N TYR A 386 -1.84 16.25 -12.02
CA TYR A 386 -2.71 16.15 -10.86
C TYR A 386 -2.07 15.31 -9.75
N ALA A 387 -1.58 16.00 -8.71
CA ALA A 387 -0.78 15.49 -7.60
C ALA A 387 0.70 15.27 -7.97
N SER A 388 1.43 14.52 -7.16
CA SER A 388 2.90 14.49 -7.21
C SER A 388 3.50 13.34 -8.00
N TYR A 389 2.66 12.46 -8.55
CA TYR A 389 3.14 11.23 -9.18
C TYR A 389 3.96 11.50 -10.43
N GLU A 390 3.41 12.26 -11.36
CA GLU A 390 4.01 12.53 -12.69
C GLU A 390 5.38 13.20 -12.55
N LYS A 391 5.45 14.24 -11.71
CA LYS A 391 6.71 14.95 -11.45
C LYS A 391 7.78 14.05 -10.84
N ARG A 392 7.38 13.13 -9.94
CA ARG A 392 8.27 12.15 -9.34
C ARG A 392 8.73 11.12 -10.37
N ALA A 393 7.79 10.56 -11.14
CA ALA A 393 8.07 9.55 -12.16
C ALA A 393 9.07 10.06 -13.22
N ILE A 394 8.88 11.27 -13.74
CA ILE A 394 9.84 11.87 -14.69
C ILE A 394 11.23 12.01 -14.07
N ARG A 395 11.33 12.43 -12.80
CA ARG A 395 12.64 12.52 -12.10
C ARG A 395 13.30 11.15 -11.96
N GLU A 396 12.53 10.13 -11.57
CA GLU A 396 13.04 8.77 -11.42
C GLU A 396 13.49 8.18 -12.76
N LEU A 397 12.75 8.42 -13.86
CA LEU A 397 13.13 8.05 -15.22
C LEU A 397 14.41 8.76 -15.65
N ALA A 398 14.49 10.08 -15.44
CA ALA A 398 15.68 10.89 -15.77
C ALA A 398 16.93 10.35 -15.06
N THR A 399 16.83 10.09 -13.75
CA THR A 399 17.93 9.49 -12.98
C THR A 399 18.29 8.09 -13.46
N SER A 400 17.28 7.24 -13.72
CA SER A 400 17.51 5.84 -14.13
C SER A 400 18.20 5.70 -15.49
N TYR A 401 17.96 6.65 -16.39
CA TYR A 401 18.52 6.63 -17.76
C TYR A 401 19.59 7.69 -18.00
N SER A 402 20.09 8.37 -16.97
CA SER A 402 21.06 9.47 -17.08
C SER A 402 22.34 9.09 -17.81
N SER A 403 22.83 7.86 -17.66
CA SER A 403 24.03 7.36 -18.36
C SER A 403 23.82 7.12 -19.86
N GLU A 404 22.59 6.73 -20.27
CA GLU A 404 22.27 6.39 -21.66
C GLU A 404 21.60 7.57 -22.38
N PHE A 405 20.91 8.43 -21.66
CA PHE A 405 20.21 9.60 -22.17
C PHE A 405 20.35 10.81 -21.22
N PRO A 406 21.54 11.41 -21.11
CA PRO A 406 21.81 12.56 -20.23
C PRO A 406 20.91 13.77 -20.49
N LYS A 407 20.45 13.93 -21.73
CA LYS A 407 19.51 14.98 -22.15
C LYS A 407 18.21 14.96 -21.33
N GLY A 408 17.76 13.77 -20.91
CA GLY A 408 16.54 13.61 -20.10
C GLY A 408 16.64 14.34 -18.77
N ASP A 409 17.78 14.22 -18.11
CA ASP A 409 18.04 14.89 -16.83
C ASP A 409 18.19 16.42 -17.02
N ILE A 410 18.94 16.85 -18.04
CA ILE A 410 19.17 18.26 -18.36
C ILE A 410 17.86 18.99 -18.64
N VAL A 411 16.99 18.44 -19.51
CA VAL A 411 15.72 19.06 -19.89
C VAL A 411 14.77 19.08 -18.70
N ASN A 412 14.68 17.99 -17.94
CA ASN A 412 13.80 17.95 -16.77
C ASN A 412 14.24 18.93 -15.68
N ASP A 413 15.55 19.07 -15.42
CA ASP A 413 16.10 20.03 -14.46
C ASP A 413 15.80 21.48 -14.89
N ASP A 414 15.96 21.81 -16.19
CA ASP A 414 15.60 23.13 -16.75
C ASP A 414 14.10 23.42 -16.56
N LEU A 415 13.22 22.46 -16.86
CA LEU A 415 11.77 22.61 -16.66
C LEU A 415 11.42 22.81 -15.17
N LEU A 416 12.11 22.11 -14.26
CA LEU A 416 11.93 22.29 -12.83
C LEU A 416 12.38 23.66 -12.34
N ARG A 417 13.54 24.14 -12.76
CA ARG A 417 14.09 25.46 -12.39
C ARG A 417 13.23 26.61 -12.93
N LYS A 418 12.63 26.44 -14.10
CA LYS A 418 11.71 27.39 -14.71
C LYS A 418 10.28 27.27 -14.21
N GLU A 419 10.04 26.42 -13.18
CA GLU A 419 8.72 26.21 -12.54
C GLU A 419 7.61 25.84 -13.55
N LYS A 420 7.97 25.06 -14.60
CA LYS A 420 7.03 24.68 -15.66
C LYS A 420 5.97 23.67 -15.22
N TYR A 421 6.18 22.94 -14.15
CA TYR A 421 5.22 21.97 -13.61
C TYR A 421 4.19 22.62 -12.70
N VAL A 422 2.93 22.48 -13.02
CA VAL A 422 1.78 23.02 -12.27
C VAL A 422 0.96 21.88 -11.69
N ASP A 423 1.05 21.71 -10.38
CA ASP A 423 0.26 20.71 -9.63
C ASP A 423 -1.17 21.23 -9.38
N LEU A 424 -2.12 20.81 -10.19
CA LEU A 424 -3.53 21.18 -10.07
C LEU A 424 -4.18 20.68 -8.77
N PHE A 425 -3.76 19.51 -8.23
CA PHE A 425 -4.27 19.03 -6.94
C PHE A 425 -3.90 19.99 -5.80
N SER A 426 -2.68 20.48 -5.79
CA SER A 426 -2.23 21.47 -4.80
C SER A 426 -3.06 22.76 -4.87
N ILE A 427 -3.36 23.24 -6.07
CA ILE A 427 -4.17 24.43 -6.29
C ILE A 427 -5.62 24.18 -5.86
N VAL A 428 -6.24 23.12 -6.33
CA VAL A 428 -7.62 22.72 -5.99
C VAL A 428 -7.80 22.56 -4.48
N SER A 429 -6.88 21.87 -3.83
CA SER A 429 -6.95 21.62 -2.39
C SER A 429 -6.84 22.87 -1.52
N GLN A 430 -6.27 23.94 -2.05
CA GLN A 430 -6.18 25.26 -1.40
C GLN A 430 -7.35 26.19 -1.75
N SER A 431 -8.02 25.96 -2.88
CA SER A 431 -9.01 26.87 -3.45
C SER A 431 -10.45 26.49 -3.20
N ILE A 432 -10.75 25.21 -3.01
CA ILE A 432 -12.14 24.75 -2.89
C ILE A 432 -12.33 23.77 -1.74
N ARG A 433 -13.60 23.65 -1.32
CA ARG A 433 -14.12 22.51 -0.56
C ARG A 433 -15.36 21.99 -1.27
N THR A 434 -15.55 20.69 -1.22
CA THR A 434 -16.69 20.03 -1.86
C THR A 434 -17.41 19.13 -0.87
N SER A 435 -18.62 18.74 -1.20
CA SER A 435 -19.37 17.73 -0.45
C SER A 435 -18.85 16.29 -0.65
N GLU A 436 -17.85 16.10 -1.54
CA GLU A 436 -17.19 14.83 -1.75
C GLU A 436 -16.18 14.50 -0.63
N ARG A 437 -15.82 13.21 -0.50
CA ARG A 437 -14.91 12.72 0.55
C ARG A 437 -13.44 12.86 0.18
N ASP A 438 -13.14 13.18 -1.04
CA ASP A 438 -11.79 13.45 -1.53
C ASP A 438 -11.82 14.50 -2.66
N LEU A 439 -10.63 14.90 -3.08
CA LEU A 439 -10.43 15.83 -4.20
C LEU A 439 -9.75 15.11 -5.37
N SER A 440 -10.02 13.81 -5.56
CA SER A 440 -9.55 13.09 -6.75
C SER A 440 -10.22 13.67 -8.00
N LEU A 441 -9.60 13.50 -9.18
CA LEU A 441 -10.21 13.92 -10.44
C LEU A 441 -11.64 13.37 -10.59
N LYS A 442 -11.86 12.09 -10.20
CA LYS A 442 -13.19 11.45 -10.26
C LYS A 442 -14.23 12.15 -9.40
N SER A 443 -13.83 12.66 -8.25
CA SER A 443 -14.73 13.42 -7.36
C SER A 443 -14.98 14.81 -7.89
N ILE A 444 -13.97 15.48 -8.47
CA ILE A 444 -14.08 16.84 -9.00
C ILE A 444 -14.84 16.86 -10.33
N GLU A 445 -14.68 15.87 -11.19
CA GLU A 445 -15.38 15.76 -12.49
C GLU A 445 -16.90 15.88 -12.38
N LYS A 446 -17.50 15.44 -11.28
CA LYS A 446 -18.95 15.56 -11.02
C LYS A 446 -19.44 17.00 -11.08
N PHE A 447 -18.63 17.96 -10.64
CA PHE A 447 -18.99 19.38 -10.62
C PHE A 447 -18.92 20.06 -11.99
N TYR A 448 -18.32 19.39 -12.99
CA TYR A 448 -18.20 19.89 -14.37
C TYR A 448 -19.09 19.13 -15.36
N ASN A 449 -19.95 18.24 -14.88
CA ASN A 449 -20.76 17.35 -15.73
C ASN A 449 -19.93 16.55 -16.74
N PHE A 450 -18.67 16.28 -16.43
CA PHE A 450 -17.78 15.51 -17.28
C PHE A 450 -18.15 14.04 -17.24
N LYS A 451 -18.35 13.43 -18.42
CA LYS A 451 -18.62 12.00 -18.55
C LYS A 451 -17.44 11.32 -19.25
N ARG A 452 -16.80 10.41 -18.55
CA ARG A 452 -15.76 9.57 -19.15
C ARG A 452 -16.36 8.70 -20.24
N LYS A 453 -15.71 8.67 -21.40
CA LYS A 453 -16.13 7.84 -22.56
C LYS A 453 -15.36 6.53 -22.66
N ALA A 454 -14.32 6.33 -21.85
CA ALA A 454 -13.48 5.16 -21.90
C ALA A 454 -14.04 4.02 -21.07
N ASP A 455 -13.86 2.78 -21.55
CA ASP A 455 -14.23 1.54 -20.84
C ASP A 455 -13.35 1.29 -19.61
N ILE A 456 -12.12 1.85 -19.60
CA ILE A 456 -11.19 1.81 -18.49
C ILE A 456 -11.40 3.04 -17.62
N VAL A 457 -11.92 2.83 -16.42
CA VAL A 457 -12.23 3.93 -15.48
C VAL A 457 -11.24 3.99 -14.32
N LYS A 458 -10.55 2.90 -14.01
CA LYS A 458 -9.59 2.80 -12.89
C LYS A 458 -8.19 2.53 -13.41
N ALA A 459 -7.16 3.08 -12.77
CA ALA A 459 -5.76 2.79 -13.05
C ALA A 459 -5.44 1.29 -12.95
N ASP A 460 -6.03 0.60 -11.96
CA ASP A 460 -5.89 -0.85 -11.79
C ASP A 460 -6.37 -1.65 -13.02
N ASP A 461 -7.41 -1.17 -13.73
CA ASP A 461 -7.94 -1.83 -14.94
C ASP A 461 -6.99 -1.61 -16.14
N SER A 462 -6.26 -0.49 -16.19
CA SER A 462 -5.29 -0.22 -17.26
C SER A 462 -4.06 -1.10 -17.15
N VAL A 463 -3.61 -1.41 -15.92
CA VAL A 463 -2.51 -2.34 -15.65
C VAL A 463 -2.84 -3.74 -16.17
N ILE A 464 -4.06 -4.24 -15.92
CA ILE A 464 -4.50 -5.56 -16.38
C ILE A 464 -4.58 -5.65 -17.92
N LYS A 465 -4.96 -4.56 -18.58
CA LYS A 465 -5.02 -4.54 -20.06
C LYS A 465 -3.64 -4.40 -20.70
N TYR A 466 -2.65 -3.87 -19.97
CA TYR A 466 -1.28 -3.79 -20.44
C TYR A 466 -0.58 -5.14 -20.39
N ASP A 467 -0.88 -6.00 -19.37
CA ASP A 467 -0.33 -7.34 -19.20
C ASP A 467 -0.94 -8.31 -20.22
#